data_ee0b1cab897e62363691b75f30e0b060
#
_entry.id   ee0b1cab897e62363691b75f30e0b060
#
_cell.length_a   1.000
_cell.length_b   1.000
_cell.length_c   1.000
_cell.angle_alpha   90.00
_cell.angle_beta   90.00
_cell.angle_gamma   90.00
#
_symmetry.space_group_name_H-M   'P 1'
#
loop_
_entity.id
_entity.type
_entity.pdbx_description
1 polymer ?
#
loop_
_entity_poly.entity_id
_entity_poly.type
_entity_poly.pdbx_seq_one_letter_code
_entity_poly.pdbx_strand_id
1 'polypeptide(L)'
;MHTSALHTSPALIRVRALSGFESLVSSLGGDPVALLKGVGLSPGDLENPEHCIALEKVARLVENTALTLAIPDFGLRLAAQQDISVLGAVALIAQYSATVGEALTGIARHLPYHTPDAALSVEDDPGLPGYIRICYRLSLQDDWPRRQTIELSYSIMRNFLLLLTGNQGADWHLSFRHSAGCSADVYQSHAFGNAQFSQQEDALSIPAHLLSIAIGANDNLVREAAERFLRNLVRRFPLDVTRQVETLVERQLASGGSSLQRIAEQLGLHERTLQRRLHEQGSYFEDIVDRLR
;
A
#
# COMPACT_ATOMS: atom_id res chain seq x y z
N MET A 1 2.53 -20.56 -33.97
CA MET A 1 1.83 -19.90 -32.88
C MET A 1 2.79 -19.87 -31.69
N HIS A 2 3.60 -18.80 -31.56
CA HIS A 2 4.46 -18.60 -30.40
C HIS A 2 3.69 -17.69 -29.42
N THR A 3 3.11 -18.29 -28.40
CA THR A 3 2.64 -17.58 -27.22
C THR A 3 3.88 -17.06 -26.49
N SER A 4 4.24 -15.80 -26.73
CA SER A 4 5.21 -15.08 -25.93
C SER A 4 4.62 -14.93 -24.52
N ALA A 5 5.06 -15.76 -23.59
CA ALA A 5 4.82 -15.56 -22.17
C ALA A 5 5.55 -14.26 -21.81
N LEU A 6 4.80 -13.19 -21.67
CA LEU A 6 5.27 -11.93 -21.10
C LEU A 6 5.78 -12.24 -19.69
N HIS A 7 7.09 -12.28 -19.51
CA HIS A 7 7.71 -12.30 -18.19
C HIS A 7 7.44 -10.95 -17.50
N THR A 8 6.26 -10.80 -16.94
CA THR A 8 6.02 -9.73 -16.00
C THR A 8 6.84 -10.03 -14.74
N SER A 9 7.80 -9.18 -14.43
CA SER A 9 8.54 -9.29 -13.16
C SER A 9 7.56 -9.33 -12.00
N PRO A 10 7.81 -10.12 -10.93
CA PRO A 10 6.86 -10.24 -9.82
C PRO A 10 6.68 -8.90 -9.09
N ALA A 11 5.46 -8.57 -8.71
CA ALA A 11 5.19 -7.45 -7.80
C ALA A 11 5.96 -7.65 -6.49
N LEU A 12 6.58 -6.59 -5.99
CA LEU A 12 7.46 -6.65 -4.82
C LEU A 12 6.90 -5.85 -3.65
N ILE A 13 7.26 -6.29 -2.43
CA ILE A 13 7.00 -5.58 -1.18
C ILE A 13 8.18 -5.77 -0.23
N ARG A 14 8.47 -4.78 0.61
CA ARG A 14 9.51 -4.93 1.63
C ARG A 14 9.08 -5.87 2.73
N VAL A 15 10.03 -6.66 3.20
CA VAL A 15 9.86 -7.65 4.27
C VAL A 15 9.26 -7.04 5.55
N ARG A 16 9.54 -5.76 5.82
CA ARG A 16 8.96 -5.06 6.97
C ARG A 16 7.42 -5.06 7.02
N ALA A 17 6.74 -5.31 5.89
CA ALA A 17 5.30 -5.54 5.86
C ALA A 17 4.87 -6.77 6.68
N LEU A 18 5.80 -7.69 6.97
CA LEU A 18 5.61 -8.85 7.83
C LEU A 18 6.11 -8.64 9.27
N SER A 19 6.43 -7.40 9.67
CA SER A 19 6.83 -7.11 11.06
C SER A 19 5.80 -7.66 12.04
N GLY A 20 6.27 -8.40 13.07
CA GLY A 20 5.40 -9.03 14.06
C GLY A 20 4.77 -10.36 13.64
N PHE A 21 4.93 -10.81 12.39
CA PHE A 21 4.32 -12.05 11.90
C PHE A 21 4.70 -13.27 12.73
N GLU A 22 6.01 -13.53 12.94
CA GLU A 22 6.47 -14.72 13.67
C GLU A 22 6.01 -14.71 15.14
N SER A 23 6.08 -13.55 15.77
CA SER A 23 5.62 -13.35 17.15
C SER A 23 4.12 -13.60 17.28
N LEU A 24 3.31 -13.04 16.38
CA LEU A 24 1.86 -13.23 16.38
C LEU A 24 1.50 -14.69 16.15
N VAL A 25 2.06 -15.34 15.13
CA VAL A 25 1.80 -16.75 14.83
C VAL A 25 2.12 -17.64 16.03
N SER A 26 3.29 -17.42 16.65
CA SER A 26 3.71 -18.18 17.84
C SER A 26 2.75 -17.97 19.03
N SER A 27 2.30 -16.75 19.26
CA SER A 27 1.34 -16.42 20.33
C SER A 27 -0.04 -17.07 20.12
N LEU A 28 -0.39 -17.35 18.86
CA LEU A 28 -1.63 -18.02 18.46
C LEU A 28 -1.48 -19.55 18.39
N GLY A 29 -0.32 -20.10 18.80
CA GLY A 29 -0.05 -21.55 18.83
C GLY A 29 0.33 -22.14 17.48
N GLY A 30 0.64 -21.30 16.48
CA GLY A 30 1.10 -21.74 15.16
C GLY A 30 2.60 -21.93 15.07
N ASP A 31 3.05 -22.56 13.98
CA ASP A 31 4.47 -22.67 13.61
C ASP A 31 4.80 -21.69 12.47
N PRO A 32 5.48 -20.58 12.77
CA PRO A 32 5.81 -19.58 11.74
C PRO A 32 6.77 -20.12 10.69
N VAL A 33 7.67 -21.05 11.05
CA VAL A 33 8.63 -21.63 10.10
C VAL A 33 7.91 -22.50 9.06
N ALA A 34 6.97 -23.31 9.51
CA ALA A 34 6.17 -24.15 8.61
C ALA A 34 5.31 -23.30 7.65
N LEU A 35 4.70 -22.21 8.15
CA LEU A 35 3.90 -21.28 7.33
C LEU A 35 4.74 -20.53 6.30
N LEU A 36 5.90 -20.01 6.70
CA LEU A 36 6.85 -19.36 5.78
C LEU A 36 7.30 -20.32 4.67
N LYS A 37 7.69 -21.54 5.06
CA LYS A 37 8.09 -22.56 4.10
C LYS A 37 6.98 -22.90 3.11
N GLY A 38 5.71 -22.87 3.55
CA GLY A 38 4.55 -23.11 2.70
C GLY A 38 4.40 -22.13 1.52
N VAL A 39 5.02 -20.96 1.59
CA VAL A 39 5.05 -19.96 0.51
C VAL A 39 6.46 -19.77 -0.07
N GLY A 40 7.40 -20.65 0.25
CA GLY A 40 8.77 -20.59 -0.23
C GLY A 40 9.56 -19.40 0.35
N LEU A 41 9.33 -19.12 1.64
CA LEU A 41 10.12 -18.21 2.47
C LEU A 41 10.76 -18.97 3.63
N SER A 42 11.76 -18.37 4.23
CA SER A 42 12.43 -18.84 5.44
C SER A 42 12.51 -17.71 6.48
N PRO A 43 12.77 -17.98 7.75
CA PRO A 43 13.04 -16.94 8.76
C PRO A 43 14.19 -16.00 8.34
N GLY A 44 15.22 -16.50 7.68
CA GLY A 44 16.35 -15.69 7.19
C GLY A 44 15.94 -14.64 6.16
N ASP A 45 14.85 -14.87 5.39
CA ASP A 45 14.31 -13.87 4.46
C ASP A 45 13.70 -12.68 5.19
N LEU A 46 13.32 -12.82 6.47
CA LEU A 46 12.71 -11.78 7.29
C LEU A 46 13.73 -10.96 8.09
N GLU A 47 15.00 -11.38 8.18
CA GLU A 47 16.02 -10.70 9.00
C GLU A 47 16.33 -9.28 8.54
N ASN A 48 16.28 -9.02 7.23
CA ASN A 48 16.53 -7.69 6.67
C ASN A 48 15.21 -7.01 6.27
N PRO A 49 14.72 -6.04 7.07
CA PRO A 49 13.45 -5.36 6.79
C PRO A 49 13.43 -4.56 5.47
N GLU A 50 14.61 -4.24 4.91
CA GLU A 50 14.74 -3.54 3.62
C GLU A 50 14.77 -4.48 2.42
N HIS A 51 14.87 -5.78 2.63
CA HIS A 51 14.79 -6.76 1.56
C HIS A 51 13.40 -6.75 0.92
N CYS A 52 13.34 -6.93 -0.39
CA CYS A 52 12.09 -7.05 -1.14
C CYS A 52 11.81 -8.53 -1.44
N ILE A 53 10.57 -8.93 -1.21
CA ILE A 53 10.04 -10.26 -1.55
C ILE A 53 8.84 -10.11 -2.47
N ALA A 54 8.46 -11.19 -3.15
CA ALA A 54 7.27 -11.17 -4.00
C ALA A 54 6.01 -10.87 -3.17
N LEU A 55 5.22 -9.89 -3.60
CA LEU A 55 3.96 -9.51 -2.95
C LEU A 55 2.98 -10.70 -2.88
N GLU A 56 2.99 -11.55 -3.91
CA GLU A 56 2.22 -12.80 -3.92
C GLU A 56 2.52 -13.67 -2.70
N LYS A 57 3.80 -13.83 -2.35
CA LYS A 57 4.19 -14.65 -1.19
C LYS A 57 3.61 -14.07 0.11
N VAL A 58 3.61 -12.75 0.26
CA VAL A 58 3.01 -12.08 1.42
C VAL A 58 1.50 -12.28 1.44
N ALA A 59 0.82 -12.05 0.31
CA ALA A 59 -0.62 -12.24 0.21
C ALA A 59 -1.04 -13.69 0.54
N ARG A 60 -0.34 -14.66 -0.03
CA ARG A 60 -0.58 -16.09 0.26
C ARG A 60 -0.23 -16.45 1.72
N LEU A 61 0.84 -15.90 2.26
CA LEU A 61 1.26 -16.17 3.65
C LEU A 61 0.19 -15.75 4.64
N VAL A 62 -0.28 -14.51 4.58
CA VAL A 62 -1.28 -14.01 5.54
C VAL A 62 -2.63 -14.71 5.38
N GLU A 63 -3.03 -15.04 4.15
CA GLU A 63 -4.27 -15.78 3.91
C GLU A 63 -4.16 -17.24 4.39
N ASN A 64 -3.08 -17.95 4.04
CA ASN A 64 -2.84 -19.33 4.46
C ASN A 64 -2.74 -19.43 5.99
N THR A 65 -2.14 -18.45 6.64
CA THR A 65 -2.06 -18.39 8.10
C THR A 65 -3.45 -18.27 8.71
N ALA A 66 -4.29 -17.36 8.19
CA ALA A 66 -5.67 -17.20 8.64
C ALA A 66 -6.47 -18.52 8.53
N LEU A 67 -6.29 -19.22 7.42
CA LEU A 67 -6.94 -20.52 7.18
C LEU A 67 -6.40 -21.62 8.09
N THR A 68 -5.08 -21.76 8.19
CA THR A 68 -4.42 -22.83 8.94
C THR A 68 -4.71 -22.74 10.43
N LEU A 69 -4.71 -21.52 10.97
CA LEU A 69 -4.98 -21.28 12.39
C LEU A 69 -6.48 -21.12 12.70
N ALA A 70 -7.34 -21.15 11.69
CA ALA A 70 -8.78 -20.84 11.81
C ALA A 70 -9.04 -19.46 12.47
N ILE A 71 -8.23 -18.45 12.11
CA ILE A 71 -8.29 -17.07 12.61
C ILE A 71 -8.63 -16.15 11.43
N PRO A 72 -9.91 -15.96 11.12
CA PRO A 72 -10.33 -15.23 9.93
C PRO A 72 -10.01 -13.74 9.94
N ASP A 73 -9.63 -13.17 11.08
CA ASP A 73 -9.19 -11.79 11.30
C ASP A 73 -7.67 -11.65 11.46
N PHE A 74 -6.88 -12.60 10.94
CA PHE A 74 -5.42 -12.61 11.14
C PHE A 74 -4.75 -11.33 10.63
N GLY A 75 -5.14 -10.82 9.47
CA GLY A 75 -4.60 -9.57 8.92
C GLY A 75 -4.86 -8.37 9.84
N LEU A 76 -6.05 -8.27 10.42
CA LEU A 76 -6.39 -7.20 11.38
C LEU A 76 -5.58 -7.33 12.68
N ARG A 77 -5.36 -8.57 13.17
CA ARG A 77 -4.51 -8.84 14.34
C ARG A 77 -3.05 -8.49 14.07
N LEU A 78 -2.55 -8.80 12.88
CA LEU A 78 -1.18 -8.44 12.50
C LEU A 78 -1.02 -6.92 12.43
N ALA A 79 -1.99 -6.20 11.84
CA ALA A 79 -2.00 -4.75 11.82
C ALA A 79 -2.03 -4.11 13.21
N ALA A 80 -2.68 -4.75 14.18
CA ALA A 80 -2.72 -4.26 15.57
C ALA A 80 -1.34 -4.34 16.28
N GLN A 81 -0.41 -5.15 15.76
CA GLN A 81 0.98 -5.23 16.24
C GLN A 81 1.94 -4.34 15.45
N GLN A 82 1.45 -3.66 14.42
CA GLN A 82 2.25 -2.83 13.54
C GLN A 82 1.93 -1.36 13.75
N ASP A 83 2.94 -0.54 13.54
CA ASP A 83 2.81 0.91 13.48
C ASP A 83 3.32 1.44 12.14
N ILE A 84 3.37 2.76 11.98
CA ILE A 84 3.81 3.42 10.74
C ILE A 84 5.25 3.03 10.34
N SER A 85 6.07 2.49 11.25
CA SER A 85 7.46 2.10 10.95
C SER A 85 7.55 1.01 9.88
N VAL A 86 6.45 0.28 9.62
CA VAL A 86 6.35 -0.66 8.47
C VAL A 86 6.59 0.03 7.13
N LEU A 87 6.36 1.33 7.02
CA LEU A 87 6.68 2.14 5.84
C LEU A 87 8.15 2.60 5.79
N GLY A 88 8.94 2.31 6.83
CA GLY A 88 10.35 2.69 6.90
C GLY A 88 10.57 4.19 6.81
N ALA A 89 11.49 4.62 5.94
CA ALA A 89 11.80 6.04 5.77
C ALA A 89 10.61 6.87 5.26
N VAL A 90 9.61 6.26 4.60
CA VAL A 90 8.38 6.95 4.17
C VAL A 90 7.59 7.42 5.39
N ALA A 91 7.62 6.68 6.50
CA ALA A 91 7.00 7.08 7.76
C ALA A 91 7.53 8.41 8.30
N LEU A 92 8.85 8.64 8.20
CA LEU A 92 9.47 9.87 8.67
C LEU A 92 8.98 11.09 7.86
N ILE A 93 8.84 10.95 6.53
CA ILE A 93 8.29 12.03 5.69
C ILE A 93 6.89 12.39 6.17
N ALA A 94 6.05 11.39 6.42
CA ALA A 94 4.69 11.60 6.86
C ALA A 94 4.61 12.24 8.26
N GLN A 95 5.41 11.75 9.21
CA GLN A 95 5.41 12.26 10.59
C GLN A 95 5.92 13.70 10.72
N TYR A 96 6.80 14.14 9.83
CA TYR A 96 7.38 15.50 9.85
C TYR A 96 6.80 16.41 8.77
N SER A 97 5.66 16.06 8.19
CA SER A 97 4.89 16.94 7.31
C SER A 97 4.16 18.01 8.11
N ALA A 98 3.84 19.16 7.48
CA ALA A 98 3.14 20.24 8.18
C ALA A 98 1.66 19.90 8.46
N THR A 99 1.01 19.18 7.55
CA THR A 99 -0.41 18.81 7.66
C THR A 99 -0.65 17.35 7.30
N VAL A 100 -1.82 16.83 7.68
CA VAL A 100 -2.27 15.48 7.28
C VAL A 100 -2.31 15.33 5.75
N GLY A 101 -2.76 16.35 5.03
CA GLY A 101 -2.78 16.35 3.56
C GLY A 101 -1.38 16.25 2.94
N GLU A 102 -0.41 16.99 3.49
CA GLU A 102 1.00 16.87 3.08
C GLU A 102 1.58 15.49 3.41
N ALA A 103 1.24 14.93 4.56
CA ALA A 103 1.67 13.58 4.95
C ALA A 103 1.17 12.52 3.96
N LEU A 104 -0.12 12.56 3.60
CA LEU A 104 -0.70 11.66 2.60
C LEU A 104 -0.06 11.84 1.23
N THR A 105 0.19 13.08 0.81
CA THR A 105 0.90 13.39 -0.44
C THR A 105 2.33 12.83 -0.42
N GLY A 106 3.02 12.99 0.70
CA GLY A 106 4.37 12.45 0.92
C GLY A 106 4.39 10.93 0.85
N ILE A 107 3.43 10.26 1.51
CA ILE A 107 3.28 8.81 1.44
C ILE A 107 3.01 8.38 -0.01
N ALA A 108 2.02 8.96 -0.68
CA ALA A 108 1.65 8.60 -2.05
C ALA A 108 2.86 8.68 -3.00
N ARG A 109 3.68 9.75 -2.88
CA ARG A 109 4.88 9.96 -3.69
C ARG A 109 5.96 8.91 -3.44
N HIS A 110 6.15 8.49 -2.19
CA HIS A 110 7.27 7.63 -1.79
C HIS A 110 6.87 6.18 -1.48
N LEU A 111 5.56 5.86 -1.55
CA LEU A 111 5.04 4.51 -1.35
C LEU A 111 5.72 3.44 -2.22
N PRO A 112 6.07 3.73 -3.48
CA PRO A 112 6.81 2.79 -4.31
C PRO A 112 8.15 2.34 -3.74
N TYR A 113 8.72 3.09 -2.77
CA TYR A 113 9.88 2.62 -2.03
C TYR A 113 9.56 1.39 -1.15
N HIS A 114 8.37 1.37 -0.54
CA HIS A 114 7.91 0.25 0.31
C HIS A 114 7.33 -0.88 -0.55
N THR A 115 6.46 -0.53 -1.47
CA THR A 115 5.78 -1.47 -2.38
C THR A 115 5.81 -0.86 -3.78
N PRO A 116 6.77 -1.28 -4.65
CA PRO A 116 7.00 -0.65 -5.96
C PRO A 116 5.76 -0.58 -6.86
N ASP A 117 4.89 -1.57 -6.76
CA ASP A 117 3.71 -1.72 -7.60
C ASP A 117 2.41 -1.25 -6.91
N ALA A 118 2.52 -0.51 -5.80
CA ALA A 118 1.38 0.06 -5.12
C ALA A 118 1.15 1.53 -5.50
N ALA A 119 -0.11 1.94 -5.47
CA ALA A 119 -0.51 3.33 -5.63
C ALA A 119 -1.45 3.76 -4.52
N LEU A 120 -1.25 4.97 -4.02
CA LEU A 120 -2.14 5.67 -3.11
C LEU A 120 -2.72 6.88 -3.81
N SER A 121 -4.04 7.07 -3.77
CA SER A 121 -4.69 8.27 -4.25
C SER A 121 -5.60 8.86 -3.18
N VAL A 122 -5.70 10.18 -3.22
CA VAL A 122 -6.59 10.97 -2.38
C VAL A 122 -7.43 11.83 -3.33
N GLU A 123 -8.73 11.69 -3.27
CA GLU A 123 -9.66 12.37 -4.18
C GLU A 123 -10.97 12.67 -3.43
N ASP A 124 -11.78 13.61 -3.94
CA ASP A 124 -13.10 13.86 -3.36
C ASP A 124 -13.95 12.59 -3.41
N ASP A 125 -14.72 12.34 -2.34
CA ASP A 125 -15.63 11.19 -2.32
C ASP A 125 -16.92 11.53 -3.08
N PRO A 126 -17.20 10.88 -4.21
CA PRO A 126 -18.38 11.19 -5.00
C PRO A 126 -19.69 10.78 -4.30
N GLY A 127 -19.64 9.87 -3.33
CA GLY A 127 -20.82 9.38 -2.59
C GLY A 127 -21.05 10.14 -1.27
N LEU A 128 -20.06 10.87 -0.76
CA LEU A 128 -20.09 11.53 0.54
C LEU A 128 -19.61 12.99 0.44
N PRO A 129 -20.50 13.96 0.18
CA PRO A 129 -20.11 15.38 0.10
C PRO A 129 -19.37 15.84 1.37
N GLY A 130 -18.23 16.52 1.20
CA GLY A 130 -17.39 16.97 2.31
C GLY A 130 -16.40 15.91 2.83
N TYR A 131 -16.34 14.77 2.20
CA TYR A 131 -15.35 13.72 2.47
C TYR A 131 -14.33 13.60 1.33
N ILE A 132 -13.15 13.14 1.68
CA ILE A 132 -12.16 12.64 0.72
C ILE A 132 -12.09 11.13 0.84
N ARG A 133 -11.76 10.50 -0.27
CA ARG A 133 -11.58 9.06 -0.40
C ARG A 133 -10.10 8.75 -0.61
N ILE A 134 -9.54 7.89 0.24
CA ILE A 134 -8.18 7.39 0.16
C ILE A 134 -8.23 5.97 -0.38
N CYS A 135 -7.72 5.77 -1.60
CA CYS A 135 -7.68 4.45 -2.24
C CYS A 135 -6.25 3.95 -2.28
N TYR A 136 -6.02 2.79 -1.68
CA TYR A 136 -4.75 2.06 -1.73
C TYR A 136 -4.91 0.86 -2.65
N ARG A 137 -4.13 0.82 -3.71
CA ARG A 137 -4.18 -0.25 -4.71
C ARG A 137 -2.88 -1.01 -4.74
N LEU A 138 -3.00 -2.32 -4.64
CA LEU A 138 -1.91 -3.27 -4.83
C LEU A 138 -2.09 -3.96 -6.18
N SER A 139 -1.00 -4.17 -6.92
CA SER A 139 -0.98 -4.97 -8.14
C SER A 139 -1.06 -6.46 -7.80
N LEU A 140 -2.22 -6.87 -7.28
CA LEU A 140 -2.53 -8.27 -7.04
C LEU A 140 -3.25 -8.83 -8.26
N GLN A 141 -2.80 -9.97 -8.77
CA GLN A 141 -3.51 -10.69 -9.83
C GLN A 141 -4.87 -11.17 -9.32
N ASP A 142 -5.83 -11.35 -10.21
CA ASP A 142 -7.22 -11.64 -9.83
C ASP A 142 -7.40 -12.97 -9.10
N ASP A 143 -6.52 -13.95 -9.34
CA ASP A 143 -6.51 -15.25 -8.70
C ASP A 143 -5.77 -15.29 -7.36
N TRP A 144 -5.14 -14.17 -6.95
CA TRP A 144 -4.43 -14.11 -5.68
C TRP A 144 -5.39 -13.82 -4.52
N PRO A 145 -5.19 -14.48 -3.36
CA PRO A 145 -5.92 -14.14 -2.16
C PRO A 145 -5.56 -12.71 -1.74
N ARG A 146 -6.58 -11.91 -1.42
CA ARG A 146 -6.37 -10.47 -1.18
C ARG A 146 -6.97 -9.94 0.10
N ARG A 147 -7.97 -10.64 0.68
CA ARG A 147 -8.75 -10.12 1.80
C ARG A 147 -7.87 -9.75 2.99
N GLN A 148 -7.07 -10.68 3.51
CA GLN A 148 -6.21 -10.44 4.67
C GLN A 148 -5.22 -9.31 4.43
N THR A 149 -4.63 -9.24 3.23
CA THR A 149 -3.65 -8.20 2.86
C THR A 149 -4.32 -6.83 2.75
N ILE A 150 -5.52 -6.74 2.20
CA ILE A 150 -6.26 -5.48 2.08
C ILE A 150 -6.71 -5.00 3.47
N GLU A 151 -7.31 -5.87 4.28
CA GLU A 151 -7.72 -5.54 5.64
C GLU A 151 -6.52 -5.09 6.51
N LEU A 152 -5.37 -5.79 6.42
CA LEU A 152 -4.11 -5.40 7.05
C LEU A 152 -3.69 -3.98 6.63
N SER A 153 -3.65 -3.71 5.32
CA SER A 153 -3.19 -2.42 4.79
C SER A 153 -4.09 -1.25 5.21
N TYR A 154 -5.40 -1.43 5.12
CA TYR A 154 -6.36 -0.40 5.53
C TYR A 154 -6.41 -0.20 7.05
N SER A 155 -6.12 -1.24 7.84
CA SER A 155 -5.99 -1.13 9.29
C SER A 155 -4.76 -0.29 9.67
N ILE A 156 -3.60 -0.53 9.03
CA ILE A 156 -2.39 0.28 9.22
C ILE A 156 -2.65 1.74 8.82
N MET A 157 -3.26 1.96 7.66
CA MET A 157 -3.60 3.30 7.17
C MET A 157 -4.52 4.04 8.16
N ARG A 158 -5.57 3.38 8.62
CA ARG A 158 -6.50 3.93 9.60
C ARG A 158 -5.79 4.29 10.91
N ASN A 159 -5.01 3.38 11.47
CA ASN A 159 -4.27 3.61 12.71
C ASN A 159 -3.30 4.78 12.58
N PHE A 160 -2.63 4.89 11.45
CA PHE A 160 -1.74 6.01 11.17
C PHE A 160 -2.49 7.35 11.10
N LEU A 161 -3.61 7.40 10.38
CA LEU A 161 -4.42 8.61 10.29
C LEU A 161 -5.02 9.01 11.64
N LEU A 162 -5.43 8.05 12.47
CA LEU A 162 -5.87 8.32 13.84
C LEU A 162 -4.77 8.98 14.67
N LEU A 163 -3.53 8.51 14.53
CA LEU A 163 -2.38 9.13 15.20
C LEU A 163 -2.18 10.59 14.74
N LEU A 164 -2.26 10.86 13.43
CA LEU A 164 -2.07 12.20 12.88
C LEU A 164 -3.22 13.16 13.20
N THR A 165 -4.44 12.64 13.30
CA THR A 165 -5.65 13.46 13.54
C THR A 165 -6.04 13.56 15.01
N GLY A 166 -5.25 13.00 15.93
CA GLY A 166 -5.58 13.01 17.35
C GLY A 166 -6.82 12.17 17.68
N ASN A 167 -6.96 10.99 17.05
CA ASN A 167 -8.08 10.06 17.25
C ASN A 167 -9.47 10.54 16.77
N GLN A 168 -9.53 11.43 15.80
CA GLN A 168 -10.80 11.88 15.19
C GLN A 168 -11.29 10.88 14.12
N GLY A 169 -11.60 9.64 14.50
CA GLY A 169 -11.95 8.57 13.57
C GLY A 169 -13.39 8.05 13.65
N ALA A 170 -14.29 8.75 14.38
CA ALA A 170 -15.65 8.26 14.61
C ALA A 170 -16.50 8.20 13.33
N ASP A 171 -16.30 9.15 12.41
CA ASP A 171 -17.11 9.31 11.20
C ASP A 171 -16.38 8.79 9.95
N TRP A 172 -15.45 7.86 10.10
CA TRP A 172 -14.74 7.31 8.96
C TRP A 172 -15.47 6.10 8.39
N HIS A 173 -15.47 5.97 7.06
CA HIS A 173 -16.13 4.89 6.33
C HIS A 173 -15.10 4.05 5.59
N LEU A 174 -15.19 2.74 5.75
CA LEU A 174 -14.38 1.76 5.03
C LEU A 174 -15.24 1.07 3.99
N SER A 175 -14.74 0.93 2.79
CA SER A 175 -15.37 0.17 1.70
C SER A 175 -14.39 -0.89 1.22
N PHE A 176 -14.89 -2.12 1.02
CA PHE A 176 -14.09 -3.24 0.54
C PHE A 176 -14.78 -3.96 -0.61
N ARG A 177 -14.00 -4.33 -1.63
CA ARG A 177 -14.47 -5.12 -2.78
C ARG A 177 -14.80 -6.56 -2.39
N HIS A 178 -14.08 -7.13 -1.44
CA HIS A 178 -14.31 -8.48 -0.96
C HIS A 178 -15.57 -8.57 -0.08
N SER A 179 -16.10 -9.77 0.08
CA SER A 179 -17.17 -10.07 1.02
C SER A 179 -16.61 -10.10 2.46
N ALA A 180 -17.47 -9.89 3.45
CA ALA A 180 -17.09 -10.02 4.85
C ALA A 180 -16.55 -11.44 5.13
N GLY A 181 -15.40 -11.49 5.78
CA GLY A 181 -14.75 -12.76 6.17
C GLY A 181 -14.90 -13.11 7.66
N CYS A 182 -15.44 -12.18 8.45
CA CYS A 182 -15.67 -12.32 9.88
C CYS A 182 -17.08 -11.85 10.24
N SER A 183 -17.49 -12.10 11.49
CA SER A 183 -18.73 -11.52 12.03
C SER A 183 -18.59 -10.01 12.24
N ALA A 184 -19.72 -9.29 12.30
CA ALA A 184 -19.75 -7.86 12.56
C ALA A 184 -19.07 -7.49 13.89
N ASP A 185 -19.21 -8.31 14.93
CA ASP A 185 -18.60 -8.08 16.24
C ASP A 185 -17.06 -8.12 16.17
N VAL A 186 -16.50 -9.03 15.36
CA VAL A 186 -15.05 -9.11 15.12
C VAL A 186 -14.57 -7.86 14.42
N TYR A 187 -15.24 -7.42 13.35
CA TYR A 187 -14.89 -6.18 12.68
C TYR A 187 -15.02 -4.96 13.61
N GLN A 188 -16.05 -4.91 14.43
CA GLN A 188 -16.23 -3.83 15.41
C GLN A 188 -15.09 -3.81 16.43
N SER A 189 -14.61 -4.95 16.90
CA SER A 189 -13.49 -5.04 17.86
C SER A 189 -12.17 -4.50 17.29
N HIS A 190 -12.01 -4.54 15.97
CA HIS A 190 -10.89 -3.95 15.23
C HIS A 190 -11.18 -2.54 14.71
N ALA A 191 -12.24 -1.90 15.21
CA ALA A 191 -12.70 -0.57 14.78
C ALA A 191 -13.07 -0.49 13.27
N PHE A 192 -13.52 -1.59 12.69
CA PHE A 192 -14.06 -1.74 11.34
C PHE A 192 -15.59 -1.86 11.32
N GLY A 193 -16.26 -1.43 12.42
CA GLY A 193 -17.71 -1.57 12.55
C GLY A 193 -18.52 -0.83 11.47
N ASN A 194 -17.95 0.21 10.86
CA ASN A 194 -18.57 0.96 9.75
C ASN A 194 -18.11 0.45 8.36
N ALA A 195 -17.45 -0.71 8.29
CA ALA A 195 -16.97 -1.25 7.02
C ALA A 195 -18.14 -1.79 6.17
N GLN A 196 -18.15 -1.42 4.90
CA GLN A 196 -19.05 -1.91 3.87
C GLN A 196 -18.31 -2.88 2.96
N PHE A 197 -18.88 -4.06 2.73
CA PHE A 197 -18.30 -5.11 1.93
C PHE A 197 -19.00 -5.26 0.58
N SER A 198 -18.36 -5.97 -0.36
CA SER A 198 -18.88 -6.18 -1.71
C SER A 198 -19.14 -4.87 -2.47
N GLN A 199 -18.26 -3.87 -2.24
CA GLN A 199 -18.28 -2.58 -2.91
C GLN A 199 -17.46 -2.61 -4.21
N GLN A 200 -17.53 -1.53 -4.99
CA GLN A 200 -16.80 -1.43 -6.27
C GLN A 200 -15.29 -1.21 -6.06
N GLU A 201 -14.91 -0.53 -4.96
CA GLU A 201 -13.53 -0.18 -4.66
C GLU A 201 -13.20 -0.41 -3.18
N ASP A 202 -11.90 -0.66 -2.92
CA ASP A 202 -11.35 -0.60 -1.58
C ASP A 202 -10.99 0.85 -1.28
N ALA A 203 -11.58 1.44 -0.24
CA ALA A 203 -11.39 2.85 0.12
C ALA A 203 -11.57 3.12 1.62
N LEU A 204 -10.89 4.16 2.09
CA LEU A 204 -11.13 4.79 3.38
C LEU A 204 -11.58 6.23 3.14
N SER A 205 -12.83 6.55 3.50
CA SER A 205 -13.39 7.90 3.39
C SER A 205 -13.34 8.61 4.73
N ILE A 206 -12.76 9.80 4.75
CA ILE A 206 -12.61 10.65 5.94
C ILE A 206 -13.09 12.07 5.64
N PRO A 207 -13.55 12.84 6.64
CA PRO A 207 -13.92 14.24 6.44
C PRO A 207 -12.77 15.07 5.85
N ALA A 208 -13.04 15.84 4.80
CA ALA A 208 -12.03 16.60 4.05
C ALA A 208 -11.28 17.61 4.91
N HIS A 209 -11.93 18.20 5.94
CA HIS A 209 -11.29 19.16 6.83
C HIS A 209 -10.10 18.57 7.61
N LEU A 210 -10.04 17.24 7.79
CA LEU A 210 -8.94 16.58 8.48
C LEU A 210 -7.61 16.75 7.74
N LEU A 211 -7.63 16.97 6.43
CA LEU A 211 -6.41 17.22 5.64
C LEU A 211 -5.65 18.47 6.10
N SER A 212 -6.37 19.45 6.68
CA SER A 212 -5.79 20.71 7.15
C SER A 212 -5.27 20.65 8.59
N ILE A 213 -5.45 19.52 9.29
CA ILE A 213 -4.93 19.36 10.65
C ILE A 213 -3.41 19.46 10.62
N ALA A 214 -2.86 20.36 11.45
CA ALA A 214 -1.42 20.51 11.62
C ALA A 214 -0.83 19.33 12.42
N ILE A 215 0.29 18.79 11.95
CA ILE A 215 1.03 17.73 12.62
C ILE A 215 2.08 18.41 13.53
N GLY A 216 2.02 18.12 14.83
CA GLY A 216 2.81 18.84 15.84
C GLY A 216 4.33 18.68 15.78
N ALA A 217 4.83 17.68 15.04
CA ALA A 217 6.26 17.39 14.92
C ALA A 217 6.88 17.96 13.63
N ASN A 218 6.44 19.15 13.18
CA ASN A 218 6.94 19.77 11.94
C ASN A 218 8.41 20.17 12.06
N ASP A 219 9.33 19.24 11.78
CA ASP A 219 10.77 19.49 11.68
C ASP A 219 11.23 19.33 10.22
N ASN A 220 11.39 20.45 9.54
CA ASN A 220 11.81 20.48 8.14
C ASN A 220 13.17 19.82 7.91
N LEU A 221 14.11 19.90 8.87
CA LEU A 221 15.44 19.29 8.73
C LEU A 221 15.36 17.77 8.74
N VAL A 222 14.54 17.19 9.63
CA VAL A 222 14.31 15.75 9.68
C VAL A 222 13.60 15.28 8.41
N ARG A 223 12.58 16.01 7.95
CA ARG A 223 11.89 15.71 6.70
C ARG A 223 12.84 15.72 5.50
N GLU A 224 13.64 16.76 5.35
CA GLU A 224 14.62 16.85 4.26
C GLU A 224 15.69 15.75 4.33
N ALA A 225 16.11 15.36 5.54
CA ALA A 225 17.04 14.26 5.72
C ALA A 225 16.41 12.90 5.30
N ALA A 226 15.16 12.66 5.67
CA ALA A 226 14.40 11.48 5.24
C ALA A 226 14.21 11.44 3.72
N GLU A 227 13.86 12.57 3.10
CA GLU A 227 13.75 12.66 1.64
C GLU A 227 15.08 12.43 0.92
N ARG A 228 16.20 12.97 1.45
CA ARG A 228 17.54 12.71 0.89
C ARG A 228 17.90 11.22 1.01
N PHE A 229 17.61 10.62 2.15
CA PHE A 229 17.83 9.19 2.37
C PHE A 229 17.04 8.34 1.37
N LEU A 230 15.75 8.61 1.19
CA LEU A 230 14.92 7.93 0.20
C LEU A 230 15.42 8.12 -1.23
N ARG A 231 15.81 9.36 -1.62
CA ARG A 231 16.41 9.59 -2.95
C ARG A 231 17.67 8.75 -3.18
N ASN A 232 18.49 8.56 -2.15
CA ASN A 232 19.70 7.74 -2.24
C ASN A 232 19.36 6.25 -2.32
N LEU A 233 18.33 5.80 -1.60
CA LEU A 233 17.86 4.41 -1.65
C LEU A 233 17.26 4.07 -3.02
N VAL A 234 16.43 4.96 -3.58
CA VAL A 234 15.87 4.79 -4.94
C VAL A 234 16.97 4.74 -6.01
N ARG A 235 18.08 5.47 -5.81
CA ARG A 235 19.24 5.37 -6.72
C ARG A 235 19.98 4.04 -6.61
N ARG A 236 20.06 3.46 -5.40
CA ARG A 236 20.72 2.14 -5.18
C ARG A 236 19.86 0.97 -5.61
N PHE A 237 18.55 1.12 -5.50
CA PHE A 237 17.55 0.13 -5.87
C PHE A 237 16.55 0.82 -6.81
N PRO A 238 16.86 0.91 -8.11
CA PRO A 238 15.98 1.56 -9.06
C PRO A 238 14.64 0.83 -9.05
N LEU A 239 13.59 1.61 -8.79
CA LEU A 239 12.22 1.14 -8.90
C LEU A 239 11.95 0.81 -10.38
N ASP A 240 11.19 -0.22 -10.66
CA ASP A 240 10.70 -0.48 -11.99
C ASP A 240 9.67 0.60 -12.37
N VAL A 241 10.18 1.67 -13.00
CA VAL A 241 9.37 2.83 -13.40
C VAL A 241 8.34 2.43 -14.45
N THR A 242 8.68 1.46 -15.33
CA THR A 242 7.77 0.95 -16.35
C THR A 242 6.52 0.40 -15.69
N ARG A 243 6.68 -0.42 -14.67
CA ARG A 243 5.59 -1.05 -13.94
C ARG A 243 4.74 -0.05 -13.14
N GLN A 244 5.38 0.95 -12.54
CA GLN A 244 4.64 2.04 -11.86
C GLN A 244 3.76 2.81 -12.84
N VAL A 245 4.29 3.09 -14.04
CA VAL A 245 3.54 3.75 -15.11
C VAL A 245 2.39 2.86 -15.59
N GLU A 246 2.60 1.55 -15.79
CA GLU A 246 1.55 0.61 -16.15
C GLU A 246 0.37 0.66 -15.16
N THR A 247 0.65 0.51 -13.86
CA THR A 247 -0.37 0.56 -12.80
C THR A 247 -1.17 1.87 -12.82
N LEU A 248 -0.49 3.00 -13.04
CA LEU A 248 -1.16 4.31 -13.09
C LEU A 248 -1.94 4.53 -14.39
N VAL A 249 -1.44 4.01 -15.52
CA VAL A 249 -2.13 4.06 -16.82
C VAL A 249 -3.41 3.23 -16.78
N GLU A 250 -3.37 1.98 -16.31
CA GLU A 250 -4.55 1.13 -16.14
C GLU A 250 -5.67 1.85 -15.38
N ARG A 251 -5.29 2.53 -14.32
CA ARG A 251 -6.21 3.32 -13.51
C ARG A 251 -6.83 4.48 -14.27
N GLN A 252 -6.03 5.25 -15.02
CA GLN A 252 -6.50 6.43 -15.74
C GLN A 252 -7.33 6.05 -16.98
N LEU A 253 -7.06 4.90 -17.59
CA LEU A 253 -7.88 4.40 -18.71
C LEU A 253 -9.30 4.10 -18.24
N ALA A 254 -9.50 3.58 -17.04
CA ALA A 254 -10.82 3.38 -16.44
C ALA A 254 -11.59 4.69 -16.18
N SER A 255 -10.89 5.82 -16.06
CA SER A 255 -11.46 7.16 -15.79
C SER A 255 -11.45 8.13 -16.98
N GLY A 256 -11.18 7.66 -18.21
CA GLY A 256 -11.35 8.47 -19.42
C GLY A 256 -10.07 8.93 -20.12
N GLY A 257 -8.92 8.42 -19.77
CA GLY A 257 -7.66 8.62 -20.52
C GLY A 257 -6.46 8.99 -19.67
N SER A 258 -5.30 8.45 -20.05
CA SER A 258 -4.01 8.69 -19.40
C SER A 258 -3.18 9.72 -20.18
N SER A 259 -2.46 10.60 -19.48
CA SER A 259 -1.45 11.46 -20.07
C SER A 259 -0.13 11.35 -19.32
N LEU A 260 0.97 11.45 -20.07
CA LEU A 260 2.33 11.41 -19.51
C LEU A 260 2.51 12.44 -18.39
N GLN A 261 1.96 13.65 -18.59
CA GLN A 261 2.01 14.73 -17.61
C GLN A 261 1.39 14.34 -16.27
N ARG A 262 0.15 13.82 -16.28
CA ARG A 262 -0.56 13.38 -15.07
C ARG A 262 0.16 12.25 -14.35
N ILE A 263 0.68 11.29 -15.12
CA ILE A 263 1.47 10.19 -14.55
C ILE A 263 2.76 10.71 -13.92
N ALA A 264 3.47 11.62 -14.59
CA ALA A 264 4.68 12.23 -14.05
C ALA A 264 4.40 13.01 -12.76
N GLU A 265 3.34 13.82 -12.73
CA GLU A 265 2.90 14.55 -11.53
C GLU A 265 2.58 13.59 -10.37
N GLN A 266 1.86 12.50 -10.62
CA GLN A 266 1.55 11.48 -9.60
C GLN A 266 2.81 10.78 -9.07
N LEU A 267 3.80 10.56 -9.92
CA LEU A 267 5.10 10.01 -9.52
C LEU A 267 6.04 11.06 -8.90
N GLY A 268 5.62 12.33 -8.83
CA GLY A 268 6.46 13.43 -8.34
C GLY A 268 7.68 13.68 -9.23
N LEU A 269 7.56 13.41 -10.52
CA LEU A 269 8.62 13.57 -11.53
C LEU A 269 8.24 14.66 -12.53
N HIS A 270 9.26 15.24 -13.17
CA HIS A 270 9.05 16.01 -14.39
C HIS A 270 8.90 15.05 -15.58
N GLU A 271 8.01 15.36 -16.56
CA GLU A 271 7.75 14.52 -17.74
C GLU A 271 9.04 14.01 -18.42
N ARG A 272 9.99 14.91 -18.66
CA ARG A 272 11.28 14.58 -19.27
C ARG A 272 12.08 13.56 -18.44
N THR A 273 11.95 13.63 -17.10
CA THR A 273 12.62 12.67 -16.21
C THR A 273 11.95 11.31 -16.28
N LEU A 274 10.61 11.29 -16.34
CA LEU A 274 9.84 10.06 -16.50
C LEU A 274 10.16 9.38 -17.84
N GLN A 275 10.11 10.12 -18.95
CA GLN A 275 10.47 9.61 -20.28
C GLN A 275 11.89 9.01 -20.30
N ARG A 276 12.88 9.74 -19.74
CA ARG A 276 14.25 9.22 -19.66
C ARG A 276 14.34 7.92 -18.90
N ARG A 277 13.67 7.81 -17.73
CA ARG A 277 13.69 6.59 -16.92
C ARG A 277 13.01 5.40 -17.60
N LEU A 278 11.90 5.63 -18.29
CA LEU A 278 11.25 4.61 -19.12
C LEU A 278 12.20 4.12 -20.22
N HIS A 279 12.82 5.06 -20.93
CA HIS A 279 13.79 4.72 -21.98
C HIS A 279 15.01 3.95 -21.44
N GLU A 280 15.54 4.31 -20.26
CA GLU A 280 16.61 3.57 -19.56
C GLU A 280 16.23 2.12 -19.24
N GLN A 281 14.92 1.84 -19.10
CA GLN A 281 14.33 0.51 -18.89
C GLN A 281 13.82 -0.14 -20.18
N GLY A 282 14.11 0.47 -21.34
CA GLY A 282 13.70 -0.07 -22.64
C GLY A 282 12.21 0.06 -22.94
N SER A 283 11.51 0.98 -22.28
CA SER A 283 10.06 1.20 -22.42
C SER A 283 9.74 2.60 -22.88
N TYR A 284 8.58 2.76 -23.53
CA TYR A 284 8.03 4.05 -23.93
C TYR A 284 6.60 4.19 -23.43
N PHE A 285 6.20 5.41 -23.07
CA PHE A 285 4.88 5.67 -22.48
C PHE A 285 3.74 5.29 -23.44
N GLU A 286 3.88 5.63 -24.72
CA GLU A 286 2.91 5.30 -25.77
C GLU A 286 2.70 3.78 -25.88
N ASP A 287 3.78 3.01 -25.88
CA ASP A 287 3.74 1.54 -25.97
C ASP A 287 3.02 0.92 -24.76
N ILE A 288 3.22 1.51 -23.57
CA ILE A 288 2.52 1.09 -22.36
C ILE A 288 1.02 1.37 -22.48
N VAL A 289 0.64 2.57 -22.89
CA VAL A 289 -0.77 2.95 -23.07
C VAL A 289 -1.46 2.09 -24.13
N ASP A 290 -0.81 1.84 -25.26
CA ASP A 290 -1.38 1.05 -26.34
C ASP A 290 -1.54 -0.43 -25.98
N ARG A 291 -0.64 -0.97 -25.16
CA ARG A 291 -0.73 -2.35 -24.66
C ARG A 291 -1.87 -2.55 -23.65
N LEU A 292 -2.19 -1.51 -22.89
CA LEU A 292 -3.20 -1.57 -21.82
C LEU A 292 -4.61 -1.15 -22.28
N ARG A 293 -4.75 -0.63 -23.51
CA ARG A 293 -6.05 -0.35 -24.16
C ARG A 293 -6.67 -1.59 -24.77
#